data_934bb6e8a13ba92e7ed95155c5cf46b7
#
_entry.id   934bb6e8a13ba92e7ed95155c5cf46b7
#
_cell.length_a   1.000
_cell.length_b   1.000
_cell.length_c   1.000
_cell.angle_alpha   90.00
_cell.angle_beta   90.00
_cell.angle_gamma   90.00
#
_symmetry.space_group_name_H-M   'P 1'
#
loop_
_entity.id
_entity.type
_entity.pdbx_description
1 polymer ?
#
loop_
_entity_poly.entity_id
_entity_poly.type
_entity_poly.pdbx_seq_one_letter_code
_entity_poly.pdbx_strand_id
1 'polypeptide(L)'
;HVPTIDGCLSCAQASTKLGQLIEAARAKNASCSAETDCVMTGSATACNGSCGVAVSKAGEAAFQAALTKIDTGYCAGFVPVCGYSTPKCAMPTLVCNAGQCEAKY
;
A
#
# COMPACT_ATOMS: atom_id res chain seq x y z
N HIS A 1 15.76 1.22 16.91
CA HIS A 1 14.33 0.92 16.90
C HIS A 1 13.54 2.03 16.23
N VAL A 2 12.45 1.68 15.59
CA VAL A 2 11.54 2.63 14.93
C VAL A 2 10.35 2.89 15.86
N PRO A 3 10.15 4.11 16.36
CA PRO A 3 8.95 4.44 17.13
C PRO A 3 7.75 4.49 16.18
N THR A 4 6.74 3.69 16.48
CA THR A 4 5.50 3.61 15.68
C THR A 4 4.31 3.54 16.62
N ILE A 5 3.10 3.48 16.06
CA ILE A 5 1.89 3.30 16.86
C ILE A 5 1.86 1.92 17.56
N ASP A 6 2.65 0.96 17.09
CA ASP A 6 2.78 -0.37 17.69
C ASP A 6 3.92 -0.44 18.71
N GLY A 7 4.57 0.69 19.02
CA GLY A 7 5.70 0.77 19.93
C GLY A 7 7.03 0.85 19.18
N CYS A 8 8.08 0.29 19.79
CA CYS A 8 9.42 0.34 19.23
C CYS A 8 9.70 -0.94 18.42
N LEU A 9 9.81 -0.84 17.10
CA LEU A 9 10.03 -1.95 16.19
C LEU A 9 11.39 -1.85 15.52
N SER A 10 11.96 -2.99 15.10
CA SER A 10 13.12 -2.98 14.20
C SER A 10 12.68 -2.49 12.82
N CYS A 11 13.65 -2.09 11.98
CA CYS A 11 13.32 -1.67 10.61
C CYS A 11 12.60 -2.77 9.83
N ALA A 12 13.03 -4.03 9.96
CA ALA A 12 12.40 -5.15 9.29
C ALA A 12 10.96 -5.37 9.77
N GLN A 13 10.73 -5.30 11.08
CA GLN A 13 9.39 -5.46 11.66
C GLN A 13 8.46 -4.32 11.23
N ALA A 14 8.95 -3.10 11.27
CA ALA A 14 8.17 -1.92 10.86
C ALA A 14 7.81 -1.99 9.38
N SER A 15 8.74 -2.43 8.53
CA SER A 15 8.51 -2.58 7.09
C SER A 15 7.45 -3.66 6.80
N THR A 16 7.53 -4.80 7.48
CA THR A 16 6.54 -5.88 7.35
C THR A 16 5.16 -5.41 7.78
N LYS A 17 5.07 -4.72 8.91
CA LYS A 17 3.80 -4.20 9.43
C LYS A 17 3.20 -3.16 8.49
N LEU A 18 4.03 -2.27 7.95
CA LEU A 18 3.60 -1.27 6.98
C LEU A 18 2.98 -1.94 5.75
N GLY A 19 3.66 -2.95 5.18
CA GLY A 19 3.15 -3.70 4.04
C GLY A 19 1.81 -4.39 4.32
N GLN A 20 1.67 -4.99 5.50
CA GLN A 20 0.42 -5.64 5.92
C GLN A 20 -0.74 -4.64 6.04
N LEU A 21 -0.48 -3.45 6.59
CA LEU A 21 -1.50 -2.41 6.74
C LEU A 21 -1.95 -1.87 5.38
N ILE A 22 -1.00 -1.66 4.46
CA ILE A 22 -1.31 -1.19 3.11
C ILE A 22 -2.14 -2.25 2.37
N GLU A 23 -1.76 -3.52 2.46
CA GLU A 23 -2.50 -4.61 1.82
C GLU A 23 -3.91 -4.77 2.39
N ALA A 24 -4.08 -4.63 3.69
CA ALA A 24 -5.40 -4.68 4.32
C ALA A 24 -6.30 -3.54 3.82
N ALA A 25 -5.75 -2.33 3.70
CA ALA A 25 -6.47 -1.18 3.17
C ALA A 25 -6.84 -1.40 1.70
N ARG A 26 -5.92 -1.95 0.90
CA ARG A 26 -6.18 -2.29 -0.51
C ARG A 26 -7.32 -3.29 -0.64
N ALA A 27 -7.28 -4.38 0.11
CA ALA A 27 -8.27 -5.44 0.03
C ALA A 27 -9.68 -4.95 0.36
N LYS A 28 -9.82 -4.02 1.29
CA LYS A 28 -11.11 -3.40 1.64
C LYS A 28 -11.68 -2.54 0.52
N ASN A 29 -10.83 -2.07 -0.40
CA ASN A 29 -11.19 -1.11 -1.43
C ASN A 29 -10.94 -1.65 -2.84
N ALA A 30 -10.97 -2.96 -3.00
CA ALA A 30 -10.64 -3.62 -4.25
C ALA A 30 -11.77 -4.51 -4.81
N SER A 31 -13.00 -4.33 -4.35
CA SER A 31 -14.14 -5.13 -4.83
C SER A 31 -14.43 -4.83 -6.29
N CYS A 32 -14.66 -5.88 -7.09
CA CYS A 32 -14.93 -5.72 -8.50
C CYS A 32 -15.90 -6.80 -9.01
N SER A 33 -16.58 -6.49 -10.13
CA SER A 33 -17.36 -7.44 -10.90
C SER A 33 -16.72 -7.69 -12.27
N ALA A 34 -15.91 -6.74 -12.75
CA ALA A 34 -15.22 -6.81 -14.04
C ALA A 34 -13.89 -6.06 -13.96
N GLU A 35 -13.00 -6.33 -14.90
CA GLU A 35 -11.69 -5.65 -14.97
C GLU A 35 -11.82 -4.13 -15.08
N THR A 36 -12.87 -3.65 -15.74
CA THR A 36 -13.13 -2.22 -15.91
C THR A 36 -13.47 -1.49 -14.61
N ASP A 37 -13.78 -2.23 -13.54
CA ASP A 37 -14.00 -1.67 -12.22
C ASP A 37 -12.68 -1.31 -11.52
N CYS A 38 -11.55 -1.75 -12.04
CA CYS A 38 -10.26 -1.67 -11.38
C CYS A 38 -9.41 -0.52 -11.91
N VAL A 39 -8.57 0.03 -11.03
CA VAL A 39 -7.63 1.09 -11.37
C VAL A 39 -6.35 0.88 -10.54
N MET A 40 -5.22 1.30 -11.10
CA MET A 40 -3.97 1.38 -10.34
C MET A 40 -3.93 2.71 -9.60
N THR A 41 -3.52 2.67 -8.34
CA THR A 41 -3.34 3.87 -7.53
C THR A 41 -1.99 3.81 -6.82
N GLY A 42 -1.41 4.96 -6.52
CA GLY A 42 -0.14 5.04 -5.81
C GLY A 42 -0.26 4.50 -4.39
N SER A 43 0.73 3.73 -3.96
CA SER A 43 0.81 3.20 -2.60
C SER A 43 2.15 3.49 -1.94
N ALA A 44 2.97 4.35 -2.54
CA ALA A 44 4.23 4.79 -1.95
C ALA A 44 3.97 5.73 -0.77
N THR A 45 4.78 5.60 0.26
CA THR A 45 4.76 6.47 1.43
C THR A 45 6.11 7.16 1.56
N ALA A 46 6.26 8.04 2.55
CA ALA A 46 7.53 8.71 2.80
C ALA A 46 8.65 7.73 3.19
N CYS A 47 8.32 6.53 3.62
CA CYS A 47 9.26 5.53 4.09
C CYS A 47 9.20 4.20 3.34
N ASN A 48 8.48 4.13 2.23
CA ASN A 48 8.35 2.88 1.46
C ASN A 48 8.08 3.17 -0.01
N GLY A 49 8.94 2.65 -0.89
CA GLY A 49 8.72 2.71 -2.32
C GLY A 49 7.74 1.63 -2.77
N SER A 50 6.92 1.93 -3.77
CA SER A 50 5.94 0.98 -4.29
C SER A 50 5.61 1.31 -5.75
N CYS A 51 5.27 0.28 -6.50
CA CYS A 51 4.80 0.42 -7.88
C CYS A 51 3.28 0.70 -7.96
N GLY A 52 2.64 0.90 -6.84
CA GLY A 52 1.21 1.07 -6.77
C GLY A 52 0.47 -0.25 -6.54
N VAL A 53 -0.82 -0.14 -6.36
CA VAL A 53 -1.68 -1.30 -6.10
C VAL A 53 -2.97 -1.17 -6.91
N ALA A 54 -3.64 -2.30 -7.12
CA ALA A 54 -4.94 -2.34 -7.77
C ALA A 54 -6.05 -2.18 -6.72
N VAL A 55 -6.94 -1.24 -6.97
CA VAL A 55 -8.15 -1.03 -6.17
C VAL A 55 -9.34 -0.84 -7.10
N SER A 56 -10.55 -0.82 -6.55
CA SER A 56 -11.71 -0.46 -7.35
C SER A 56 -11.73 1.06 -7.57
N LYS A 57 -12.29 1.50 -8.69
CA LYS A 57 -12.44 2.94 -8.95
C LYS A 57 -13.25 3.61 -7.85
N ALA A 58 -14.28 2.93 -7.35
CA ALA A 58 -15.10 3.43 -6.26
C ALA A 58 -14.37 3.48 -4.91
N GLY A 59 -13.37 2.63 -4.72
CA GLY A 59 -12.61 2.53 -3.46
C GLY A 59 -11.32 3.34 -3.42
N GLU A 60 -10.91 3.94 -4.53
CA GLU A 60 -9.60 4.62 -4.63
C GLU A 60 -9.44 5.75 -3.59
N ALA A 61 -10.45 6.60 -3.44
CA ALA A 61 -10.37 7.72 -2.49
C ALA A 61 -10.26 7.24 -1.04
N ALA A 62 -11.02 6.19 -0.68
CA ALA A 62 -10.96 5.60 0.66
C ALA A 62 -9.60 4.93 0.92
N PHE A 63 -9.04 4.28 -0.10
CA PHE A 63 -7.68 3.71 -0.01
C PHE A 63 -6.65 4.81 0.24
N GLN A 64 -6.70 5.90 -0.50
CA GLN A 64 -5.76 7.02 -0.35
C GLN A 64 -5.87 7.66 1.05
N ALA A 65 -7.06 7.79 1.58
CA ALA A 65 -7.26 8.29 2.94
C ALA A 65 -6.64 7.35 3.98
N ALA A 66 -6.83 6.04 3.81
CA ALA A 66 -6.22 5.04 4.69
C ALA A 66 -4.69 5.05 4.58
N LEU A 67 -4.15 5.18 3.36
CA LEU A 67 -2.71 5.25 3.13
C LEU A 67 -2.09 6.46 3.82
N THR A 68 -2.75 7.61 3.79
CA THR A 68 -2.28 8.82 4.49
C THR A 68 -2.18 8.58 6.00
N LYS A 69 -3.16 7.92 6.60
CA LYS A 69 -3.12 7.59 8.04
C LYS A 69 -1.97 6.64 8.36
N ILE A 70 -1.75 5.64 7.52
CA ILE A 70 -0.65 4.68 7.68
C ILE A 70 0.68 5.41 7.58
N ASP A 71 0.84 6.28 6.57
CA ASP A 71 2.05 7.05 6.35
C ASP A 71 2.40 7.92 7.57
N THR A 72 1.44 8.70 8.07
CA THR A 72 1.67 9.55 9.25
C THR A 72 1.91 8.73 10.53
N GLY A 73 1.31 7.55 10.64
CA GLY A 73 1.47 6.69 11.82
C GLY A 73 2.79 5.94 11.88
N TYR A 74 3.40 5.65 10.72
CA TYR A 74 4.60 4.82 10.66
C TYR A 74 5.83 5.55 10.14
N CYS A 75 5.68 6.40 9.16
CA CYS A 75 6.83 6.99 8.49
C CYS A 75 7.54 8.08 9.29
N ALA A 76 6.86 8.74 10.21
CA ALA A 76 7.45 9.84 10.98
C ALA A 76 8.74 9.44 11.73
N GLY A 77 8.75 8.24 12.34
CA GLY A 77 9.95 7.72 13.00
C GLY A 77 10.80 6.80 12.11
N PHE A 78 10.24 6.35 11.00
CA PHE A 78 10.86 5.37 10.11
C PHE A 78 11.94 5.99 9.22
N VAL A 79 11.62 7.11 8.57
CA VAL A 79 12.48 7.75 7.57
C VAL A 79 13.87 8.10 8.10
N PRO A 80 14.04 8.65 9.32
CA PRO A 80 15.38 9.01 9.81
C PRO A 80 16.27 7.83 10.18
N VAL A 81 15.72 6.63 10.39
CA VAL A 81 16.49 5.49 10.91
C VAL A 81 16.58 4.31 9.95
N CYS A 82 15.67 4.21 8.98
CA CYS A 82 15.61 3.09 8.04
C CYS A 82 15.70 3.59 6.61
N GLY A 83 16.55 2.97 5.81
CA GLY A 83 16.58 3.22 4.38
C GLY A 83 15.54 2.35 3.65
N TYR A 84 15.18 2.75 2.43
CA TYR A 84 14.37 1.92 1.54
C TYR A 84 14.79 2.14 0.09
N SER A 85 14.47 1.16 -0.75
CA SER A 85 14.73 1.23 -2.18
C SER A 85 13.46 1.54 -2.95
N THR A 86 13.58 2.34 -4.01
CA THR A 86 12.48 2.57 -4.94
C THR A 86 12.50 1.46 -5.98
N PRO A 87 11.41 0.67 -6.14
CA PRO A 87 11.39 -0.41 -7.12
C PRO A 87 11.29 0.14 -8.54
N LYS A 88 11.79 -0.64 -9.50
CA LYS A 88 11.54 -0.39 -10.91
C LYS A 88 10.18 -1.00 -11.25
N CYS A 89 9.32 -0.21 -11.88
CA CYS A 89 7.94 -0.62 -12.13
C CYS A 89 7.71 -0.91 -13.60
N ALA A 90 7.09 -2.06 -13.89
CA ALA A 90 6.53 -2.37 -15.19
C ALA A 90 5.04 -2.04 -15.17
N MET A 91 4.43 -1.86 -16.35
CA MET A 91 2.99 -1.67 -16.44
C MET A 91 2.28 -3.01 -16.20
N PRO A 92 1.43 -3.11 -15.18
CA PRO A 92 0.67 -4.33 -14.94
C PRO A 92 -0.57 -4.41 -15.80
N THR A 93 -1.12 -5.63 -15.92
CA THR A 93 -2.48 -5.85 -16.41
C THR A 93 -3.40 -5.92 -15.21
N LEU A 94 -4.51 -5.19 -15.26
CA LEU A 94 -5.52 -5.23 -14.21
C LEU A 94 -6.49 -6.37 -14.47
N VAL A 95 -6.78 -7.16 -13.45
CA VAL A 95 -7.76 -8.25 -13.52
C VAL A 95 -8.70 -8.18 -12.33
N CYS A 96 -9.91 -8.69 -12.52
CA CYS A 96 -10.86 -8.91 -11.44
C CYS A 96 -10.88 -10.40 -11.14
N ASN A 97 -10.25 -10.81 -10.04
CA ASN A 97 -10.10 -12.20 -9.68
C ASN A 97 -10.81 -12.47 -8.36
N ALA A 98 -11.81 -13.37 -8.40
CA ALA A 98 -12.61 -13.73 -7.22
C ALA A 98 -13.21 -12.50 -6.52
N GLY A 99 -13.67 -11.52 -7.30
CA GLY A 99 -14.28 -10.30 -6.77
C GLY A 99 -13.30 -9.26 -6.25
N GLN A 100 -11.99 -9.43 -6.52
CA GLN A 100 -10.93 -8.52 -6.07
C GLN A 100 -10.11 -8.01 -7.25
N CYS A 101 -9.85 -6.71 -7.27
CA CYS A 101 -8.92 -6.13 -8.24
C CYS A 101 -7.50 -6.57 -7.94
N GLU A 102 -6.78 -7.01 -8.95
CA GLU A 102 -5.39 -7.43 -8.83
C GLU A 102 -4.57 -6.88 -10.00
N ALA A 103 -3.30 -6.60 -9.72
CA ALA A 103 -2.33 -6.21 -10.74
C ALA A 103 -1.45 -7.41 -11.08
N LYS A 104 -1.35 -7.75 -12.35
CA LYS A 104 -0.49 -8.84 -12.85
C LYS A 104 0.63 -8.27 -13.68
N TYR A 105 1.83 -8.58 -13.31
CA TYR A 105 3.07 -8.14 -13.96
C TYR A 105 3.64 -9.17 -14.89
#